data_189f7e11ffeb6892584175982da249c9
#
_entry.id   189f7e11ffeb6892584175982da249c9
#
_cell.length_a   1.000
_cell.length_b   1.000
_cell.length_c   1.000
_cell.angle_alpha   90.00
_cell.angle_beta   90.00
_cell.angle_gamma   90.00
#
_symmetry.space_group_name_H-M   'P 1'
#
loop_
_entity.id
_entity.type
_entity.pdbx_description
1 polymer ?
#
loop_
_entity_poly.entity_id
_entity_poly.type
_entity_poly.pdbx_seq_one_letter_code
_entity_poly.pdbx_strand_id
1 'polypeptide(L)'
;MRRLPHLLVAAGLALVCFLADATPPADAHGLRVMTFNVRYGEAKDGINAWPHRRGLMVQVILAEHPDILGTQELLSPQGDYLQRHLPGYTWFGMGRNGNEIDENDNEHMGVFYDTRRLKVLRSGNFWLSDTPDKPGSRSFGQPLPRMVTWAEFQDRRSGRRFYFYDTHFPYQDGAKAEAIRERCAEEIQQHLARLPASLPFILTGDFNTTPDSRTHALLTETLRDARISAPRHEGPAGTFHGFTGHAAKRIDWILYRGVKADAVRTITTHHGKVYPSDHFPVVADFSW
;
A
#
# COMPACT_ATOMS: atom_id res chain seq x y z
N MET A 1 -21.49 27.95 77.49
CA MET A 1 -21.00 28.38 76.18
C MET A 1 -19.99 27.34 75.68
N ARG A 2 -20.39 26.41 74.86
CA ARG A 2 -19.49 25.36 74.25
C ARG A 2 -19.27 25.68 72.81
N ARG A 3 -18.04 25.87 72.41
CA ARG A 3 -17.67 26.08 70.99
C ARG A 3 -17.46 24.73 70.31
N LEU A 4 -18.16 24.47 69.17
CA LEU A 4 -17.91 23.36 68.29
C LEU A 4 -16.73 23.69 67.33
N PRO A 5 -15.86 22.72 67.01
CA PRO A 5 -14.86 22.89 65.99
C PRO A 5 -15.41 22.59 64.58
N HIS A 6 -15.09 23.46 63.62
CA HIS A 6 -15.38 23.26 62.21
C HIS A 6 -14.39 22.24 61.62
N LEU A 7 -14.91 21.16 61.09
CA LEU A 7 -14.17 20.17 60.32
C LEU A 7 -14.07 20.66 58.87
N LEU A 8 -12.87 20.99 58.41
CA LEU A 8 -12.58 21.26 57.01
C LEU A 8 -12.34 19.91 56.28
N VAL A 9 -13.24 19.54 55.36
CA VAL A 9 -13.05 18.42 54.45
C VAL A 9 -12.31 18.94 53.22
N ALA A 10 -11.04 18.57 53.09
CA ALA A 10 -10.27 18.81 51.87
C ALA A 10 -10.60 17.73 50.83
N ALA A 11 -11.31 18.10 49.78
CA ALA A 11 -11.54 17.24 48.61
C ALA A 11 -10.30 17.23 47.75
N GLY A 12 -9.54 16.14 47.80
CA GLY A 12 -8.41 15.91 46.89
C GLY A 12 -8.92 15.50 45.49
N LEU A 13 -8.72 16.38 44.51
CA LEU A 13 -8.95 16.09 43.08
C LEU A 13 -7.78 15.22 42.60
N ALA A 14 -8.02 13.92 42.43
CA ALA A 14 -7.05 13.04 41.77
C ALA A 14 -7.09 13.29 40.26
N LEU A 15 -6.06 13.97 39.73
CA LEU A 15 -5.84 14.14 38.30
C LEU A 15 -5.33 12.81 37.72
N VAL A 16 -6.20 12.04 37.11
CA VAL A 16 -5.82 10.83 36.35
C VAL A 16 -5.25 11.30 35.01
N CYS A 17 -3.93 11.39 34.92
CA CYS A 17 -3.24 11.55 33.64
C CYS A 17 -3.36 10.25 32.85
N PHE A 18 -4.22 10.21 31.83
CA PHE A 18 -4.12 9.21 30.76
C PHE A 18 -2.83 9.48 30.00
N LEU A 19 -1.80 8.71 30.30
CA LEU A 19 -0.65 8.57 29.39
C LEU A 19 -1.18 7.87 28.15
N ALA A 20 -1.48 8.63 27.10
CA ALA A 20 -1.61 8.06 25.76
C ALA A 20 -0.27 7.36 25.48
N ASP A 21 -0.29 6.05 25.28
CA ASP A 21 0.85 5.31 24.76
C ASP A 21 1.19 5.93 23.39
N ALA A 22 2.12 6.87 23.41
CA ALA A 22 2.72 7.41 22.22
C ALA A 22 3.46 6.24 21.57
N THR A 23 2.96 5.74 20.44
CA THR A 23 3.70 4.83 19.57
C THR A 23 5.11 5.41 19.43
N PRO A 24 6.17 4.64 19.71
CA PRO A 24 7.52 5.18 19.64
C PRO A 24 7.75 5.76 18.24
N PRO A 25 8.40 6.92 18.11
CA PRO A 25 8.69 7.51 16.81
C PRO A 25 9.36 6.45 15.96
N ALA A 26 8.83 6.24 14.74
CA ALA A 26 9.45 5.35 13.76
C ALA A 26 10.93 5.69 13.71
N ASP A 27 11.76 4.66 13.87
CA ASP A 27 13.22 4.76 13.98
C ASP A 27 13.72 5.79 12.96
N ALA A 28 14.51 6.79 13.40
CA ALA A 28 14.90 7.95 12.59
C ALA A 28 15.56 7.58 11.23
N HIS A 29 15.80 6.30 11.00
CA HIS A 29 16.46 5.71 9.84
C HIS A 29 15.64 4.63 9.11
N GLY A 30 14.46 4.26 9.59
CA GLY A 30 13.59 3.27 8.96
C GLY A 30 12.80 3.79 7.76
N LEU A 31 12.17 2.92 7.01
CA LEU A 31 11.26 3.24 5.91
C LEU A 31 9.90 2.58 6.15
N ARG A 32 8.82 3.36 6.13
CA ARG A 32 7.46 2.85 6.22
C ARG A 32 6.82 2.79 4.84
N VAL A 33 6.40 1.61 4.44
CA VAL A 33 5.81 1.32 3.14
C VAL A 33 4.37 0.86 3.32
N MET A 34 3.47 1.35 2.46
CA MET A 34 2.07 0.93 2.45
C MET A 34 1.69 0.46 1.04
N THR A 35 0.90 -0.61 0.94
CA THR A 35 0.16 -0.99 -0.26
C THR A 35 -1.33 -0.86 0.01
N PHE A 36 -2.09 -0.32 -0.94
CA PHE A 36 -3.50 -0.10 -0.77
C PHE A 36 -4.25 -0.12 -2.11
N ASN A 37 -4.93 -1.22 -2.42
CA ASN A 37 -5.94 -1.18 -3.47
C ASN A 37 -7.07 -0.23 -3.01
N VAL A 38 -7.21 0.91 -3.70
CA VAL A 38 -8.12 1.98 -3.29
C VAL A 38 -9.55 1.79 -3.79
N ARG A 39 -9.83 0.72 -4.50
CA ARG A 39 -11.09 0.46 -5.20
C ARG A 39 -11.46 1.62 -6.13
N TYR A 40 -11.60 1.38 -7.42
CA TYR A 40 -11.82 2.45 -8.40
C TYR A 40 -13.09 3.28 -8.10
N GLY A 41 -12.99 4.57 -8.36
CA GLY A 41 -13.94 5.58 -7.86
C GLY A 41 -15.33 5.54 -8.48
N GLU A 42 -15.48 4.96 -9.66
CA GLU A 42 -16.73 4.88 -10.41
C GLU A 42 -17.56 3.62 -10.07
N ALA A 43 -17.06 2.77 -9.17
CA ALA A 43 -17.76 1.58 -8.72
C ALA A 43 -19.07 1.94 -7.98
N LYS A 44 -20.14 1.21 -8.32
CA LYS A 44 -21.46 1.39 -7.68
C LYS A 44 -21.56 0.64 -6.36
N ASP A 45 -20.73 0.99 -5.39
CA ASP A 45 -20.58 0.30 -4.11
C ASP A 45 -21.56 0.79 -3.02
N GLY A 46 -22.65 1.50 -3.40
CA GLY A 46 -23.68 1.96 -2.46
C GLY A 46 -23.10 2.86 -1.36
N ILE A 47 -23.25 2.47 -0.08
CA ILE A 47 -22.74 3.25 1.06
C ILE A 47 -21.21 3.34 1.07
N ASN A 48 -20.52 2.47 0.36
CA ASN A 48 -19.07 2.45 0.19
C ASN A 48 -18.61 3.09 -1.13
N ALA A 49 -19.49 3.74 -1.90
CA ALA A 49 -19.10 4.49 -3.08
C ALA A 49 -18.08 5.59 -2.72
N TRP A 50 -17.18 5.91 -3.66
CA TRP A 50 -16.06 6.82 -3.44
C TRP A 50 -16.40 8.12 -2.68
N PRO A 51 -17.47 8.86 -2.99
CA PRO A 51 -17.80 10.10 -2.27
C PRO A 51 -18.03 9.90 -0.77
N HIS A 52 -18.46 8.72 -0.34
CA HIS A 52 -18.75 8.42 1.06
C HIS A 52 -17.53 7.95 1.86
N ARG A 53 -16.55 7.30 1.19
CA ARG A 53 -15.38 6.67 1.84
C ARG A 53 -14.08 7.45 1.69
N ARG A 54 -14.00 8.41 0.76
CA ARG A 54 -12.76 9.14 0.46
C ARG A 54 -12.13 9.86 1.66
N GLY A 55 -12.97 10.45 2.54
CA GLY A 55 -12.48 11.10 3.75
C GLY A 55 -11.89 10.12 4.77
N LEU A 56 -12.50 8.94 4.90
CA LEU A 56 -11.98 7.87 5.75
C LEU A 56 -10.65 7.30 5.19
N MET A 57 -10.52 7.19 3.87
CA MET A 57 -9.25 6.78 3.24
C MET A 57 -8.12 7.76 3.57
N VAL A 58 -8.38 9.07 3.47
CA VAL A 58 -7.41 10.10 3.89
C VAL A 58 -7.03 9.93 5.36
N GLN A 59 -8.01 9.73 6.26
CA GLN A 59 -7.74 9.52 7.69
C GLN A 59 -6.83 8.32 7.93
N VAL A 60 -7.09 7.19 7.25
CA VAL A 60 -6.25 5.97 7.36
C VAL A 60 -4.82 6.24 6.89
N ILE A 61 -4.64 6.86 5.73
CA ILE A 61 -3.30 7.16 5.21
C ILE A 61 -2.55 8.13 6.15
N LEU A 62 -3.23 9.17 6.65
CA LEU A 62 -2.64 10.13 7.58
C LEU A 62 -2.29 9.49 8.94
N ALA A 63 -3.11 8.57 9.45
CA ALA A 63 -2.83 7.88 10.71
C ALA A 63 -1.60 6.97 10.61
N GLU A 64 -1.42 6.30 9.47
CA GLU A 64 -0.28 5.39 9.25
C GLU A 64 1.00 6.12 8.84
N HIS A 65 0.91 7.33 8.28
CA HIS A 65 2.07 8.12 7.84
C HIS A 65 3.11 7.33 7.03
N PRO A 66 2.73 6.65 5.93
CA PRO A 66 3.71 5.92 5.12
C PRO A 66 4.69 6.89 4.45
N ASP A 67 5.99 6.56 4.41
CA ASP A 67 6.95 7.32 3.61
C ASP A 67 6.67 7.16 2.11
N ILE A 68 6.14 5.98 1.72
CA ILE A 68 5.74 5.63 0.36
C ILE A 68 4.52 4.71 0.38
N LEU A 69 3.61 4.94 -0.57
CA LEU A 69 2.36 4.20 -0.73
C LEU A 69 2.18 3.82 -2.20
N GLY A 70 2.08 2.52 -2.49
CA GLY A 70 1.60 1.99 -3.76
C GLY A 70 0.09 1.82 -3.73
N THR A 71 -0.59 2.29 -4.78
CA THR A 71 -2.05 2.20 -4.88
C THR A 71 -2.46 1.47 -6.15
N GLN A 72 -3.48 0.63 -6.08
CA GLN A 72 -4.05 -0.09 -7.21
C GLN A 72 -5.50 0.39 -7.41
N GLU A 73 -6.02 0.24 -8.62
CA GLU A 73 -7.35 0.74 -9.04
C GLU A 73 -7.52 2.26 -8.93
N LEU A 74 -6.44 3.02 -8.87
CA LEU A 74 -6.51 4.47 -8.71
C LEU A 74 -6.95 5.15 -10.01
N LEU A 75 -8.07 5.88 -10.00
CA LEU A 75 -8.42 6.82 -11.06
C LEU A 75 -7.80 8.20 -10.77
N SER A 76 -7.46 8.97 -11.82
CA SER A 76 -6.85 10.29 -11.66
C SER A 76 -7.62 11.21 -10.71
N PRO A 77 -8.98 11.31 -10.76
CA PRO A 77 -9.73 12.13 -9.81
C PRO A 77 -9.57 11.70 -8.34
N GLN A 78 -9.37 10.37 -8.10
CA GLN A 78 -9.06 9.86 -6.76
C GLN A 78 -7.66 10.29 -6.33
N GLY A 79 -6.66 10.15 -7.23
CA GLY A 79 -5.29 10.57 -6.99
C GLY A 79 -5.20 12.06 -6.63
N ASP A 80 -5.86 12.89 -7.39
CA ASP A 80 -5.94 14.34 -7.17
C ASP A 80 -6.64 14.69 -5.86
N TYR A 81 -7.71 13.97 -5.53
CA TYR A 81 -8.37 14.17 -4.25
C TYR A 81 -7.44 13.81 -3.08
N LEU A 82 -6.79 12.66 -3.14
CA LEU A 82 -5.84 12.24 -2.10
C LEU A 82 -4.67 13.23 -1.98
N GLN A 83 -4.05 13.65 -3.08
CA GLN A 83 -2.94 14.61 -3.04
C GLN A 83 -3.35 15.94 -2.38
N ARG A 84 -4.55 16.46 -2.68
CA ARG A 84 -5.03 17.69 -2.03
C ARG A 84 -5.26 17.57 -0.53
N HIS A 85 -5.51 16.35 -0.02
CA HIS A 85 -5.82 16.11 1.39
C HIS A 85 -4.70 15.42 2.17
N LEU A 86 -3.57 15.12 1.52
CA LEU A 86 -2.38 14.52 2.13
C LEU A 86 -1.22 15.52 2.08
N PRO A 87 -1.12 16.43 3.08
CA PRO A 87 -0.09 17.47 3.07
C PRO A 87 1.31 16.89 3.09
N GLY A 88 2.15 17.32 2.15
CA GLY A 88 3.52 16.85 1.99
C GLY A 88 3.67 15.66 1.05
N TYR A 89 2.56 15.06 0.60
CA TYR A 89 2.60 13.99 -0.41
C TYR A 89 2.42 14.54 -1.83
N THR A 90 3.03 13.85 -2.75
CA THR A 90 2.73 13.93 -4.19
C THR A 90 2.62 12.52 -4.74
N TRP A 91 2.03 12.38 -5.93
CA TRP A 91 1.94 11.08 -6.59
C TRP A 91 2.31 11.16 -8.07
N PHE A 92 2.63 10.02 -8.65
CA PHE A 92 2.85 9.82 -10.07
C PHE A 92 2.40 8.42 -10.47
N GLY A 93 2.19 8.23 -11.76
CA GLY A 93 1.77 7.00 -12.39
C GLY A 93 1.16 7.32 -13.75
N MET A 94 0.97 6.31 -14.57
CA MET A 94 0.28 6.39 -15.85
C MET A 94 -0.91 5.42 -15.81
N GLY A 95 -1.99 5.76 -16.48
CA GLY A 95 -3.13 4.86 -16.65
C GLY A 95 -2.73 3.59 -17.43
N ARG A 96 -3.25 2.44 -17.02
CA ARG A 96 -2.90 1.12 -17.61
C ARG A 96 -3.13 1.04 -19.13
N ASN A 97 -4.05 1.86 -19.68
CA ASN A 97 -4.29 1.93 -21.13
C ASN A 97 -3.16 2.66 -21.89
N GLY A 98 -2.17 3.21 -21.18
CA GLY A 98 -1.00 3.83 -21.77
C GLY A 98 -1.22 5.23 -22.31
N ASN A 99 -2.24 5.92 -21.83
CA ASN A 99 -2.55 7.30 -22.18
C ASN A 99 -2.92 8.09 -20.92
N GLU A 100 -3.02 9.41 -21.06
CA GLU A 100 -3.44 10.33 -19.99
C GLU A 100 -4.96 10.59 -20.01
N ILE A 101 -5.72 9.91 -20.86
CA ILE A 101 -7.17 10.05 -20.93
C ILE A 101 -7.77 9.37 -19.70
N ASP A 102 -8.52 10.15 -18.93
CA ASP A 102 -9.18 9.68 -17.73
C ASP A 102 -10.49 8.99 -18.10
N GLU A 103 -10.38 7.74 -18.52
CA GLU A 103 -11.50 6.85 -18.78
C GLU A 103 -11.81 6.05 -17.51
N ASN A 104 -13.06 5.65 -17.33
CA ASN A 104 -13.52 4.94 -16.12
C ASN A 104 -12.80 3.60 -15.84
N ASP A 105 -12.06 3.07 -16.80
CA ASP A 105 -11.27 1.84 -16.69
C ASP A 105 -9.75 2.07 -16.79
N ASN A 106 -9.31 3.33 -16.89
CA ASN A 106 -7.89 3.69 -17.00
C ASN A 106 -7.23 3.81 -15.61
N GLU A 107 -7.23 2.71 -14.87
CA GLU A 107 -6.67 2.64 -13.54
C GLU A 107 -5.15 2.81 -13.55
N HIS A 108 -4.64 3.51 -12.53
CA HIS A 108 -3.21 3.73 -12.28
C HIS A 108 -2.73 2.80 -11.17
N MET A 109 -1.49 2.35 -11.27
CA MET A 109 -0.68 1.92 -10.15
C MET A 109 0.04 3.16 -9.64
N GLY A 110 -0.72 3.97 -8.86
CA GLY A 110 -0.27 5.29 -8.42
C GLY A 110 0.71 5.19 -7.25
N VAL A 111 1.83 5.86 -7.34
CA VAL A 111 2.84 5.88 -6.27
C VAL A 111 2.81 7.23 -5.57
N PHE A 112 2.34 7.26 -4.32
CA PHE A 112 2.40 8.43 -3.43
C PHE A 112 3.63 8.35 -2.56
N TYR A 113 4.26 9.50 -2.27
CA TYR A 113 5.40 9.55 -1.36
C TYR A 113 5.48 10.88 -0.61
N ASP A 114 6.01 10.86 0.61
CA ASP A 114 6.30 12.07 1.38
C ASP A 114 7.54 12.78 0.80
N THR A 115 7.33 13.95 0.20
CA THR A 115 8.38 14.74 -0.46
C THR A 115 9.43 15.29 0.52
N ARG A 116 9.08 15.37 1.81
CA ARG A 116 10.02 15.76 2.88
C ARG A 116 10.99 14.63 3.20
N ARG A 117 10.56 13.39 2.99
CA ARG A 117 11.31 12.17 3.30
C ARG A 117 12.06 11.63 2.09
N LEU A 118 11.40 11.59 0.93
CA LEU A 118 11.89 10.92 -0.27
C LEU A 118 12.08 11.90 -1.43
N LYS A 119 13.05 11.58 -2.30
CA LYS A 119 13.29 12.24 -3.58
C LYS A 119 13.27 11.20 -4.68
N VAL A 120 12.45 11.39 -5.70
CA VAL A 120 12.50 10.59 -6.93
C VAL A 120 13.76 10.98 -7.71
N LEU A 121 14.57 9.99 -8.08
CA LEU A 121 15.73 10.14 -8.94
C LEU A 121 15.39 9.79 -10.38
N ARG A 122 14.65 8.71 -10.58
CA ARG A 122 14.13 8.23 -11.86
C ARG A 122 12.79 7.54 -11.63
N SER A 123 11.90 7.58 -12.60
CA SER A 123 10.63 6.86 -12.57
C SER A 123 10.22 6.46 -13.98
N GLY A 124 9.28 5.53 -14.08
CA GLY A 124 8.73 5.07 -15.34
C GLY A 124 7.66 4.02 -15.14
N ASN A 125 7.24 3.46 -16.27
CA ASN A 125 6.24 2.41 -16.31
C ASN A 125 6.71 1.32 -17.28
N PHE A 126 6.26 0.08 -17.07
CA PHE A 126 6.34 -0.98 -18.06
C PHE A 126 5.13 -1.89 -17.95
N TRP A 127 4.74 -2.51 -19.06
CA TRP A 127 3.55 -3.38 -19.13
C TRP A 127 3.96 -4.83 -18.94
N LEU A 128 3.11 -5.57 -18.24
CA LEU A 128 3.29 -7.00 -17.99
C LEU A 128 2.83 -7.78 -19.23
N SER A 129 3.62 -7.72 -20.29
CA SER A 129 3.33 -8.26 -21.62
C SER A 129 4.62 -8.60 -22.36
N ASP A 130 4.51 -9.30 -23.51
CA ASP A 130 5.65 -9.59 -24.40
C ASP A 130 6.27 -8.31 -25.03
N THR A 131 5.63 -7.15 -24.87
CA THR A 131 6.11 -5.84 -25.33
C THR A 131 6.02 -4.82 -24.18
N PRO A 132 6.85 -4.97 -23.13
CA PRO A 132 6.71 -4.20 -21.89
C PRO A 132 6.87 -2.68 -22.08
N ASP A 133 7.65 -2.24 -23.07
CA ASP A 133 7.85 -0.83 -23.37
C ASP A 133 6.73 -0.20 -24.22
N LYS A 134 5.73 -1.00 -24.66
CA LYS A 134 4.58 -0.51 -25.44
C LYS A 134 3.41 -0.18 -24.50
N PRO A 135 3.07 1.12 -24.34
CA PRO A 135 1.94 1.54 -23.52
C PRO A 135 0.62 0.86 -23.90
N GLY A 136 -0.13 0.41 -22.89
CA GLY A 136 -1.42 -0.27 -23.08
C GLY A 136 -1.32 -1.70 -23.64
N SER A 137 -0.11 -2.27 -23.77
CA SER A 137 0.06 -3.60 -24.33
C SER A 137 -0.51 -4.69 -23.44
N ARG A 138 -0.97 -5.77 -24.07
CA ARG A 138 -1.52 -6.98 -23.46
C ARG A 138 -0.96 -8.22 -24.12
N SER A 139 -0.63 -9.23 -23.33
CA SER A 139 -0.20 -10.55 -23.82
C SER A 139 -0.82 -11.65 -22.96
N PHE A 140 -0.48 -12.90 -23.21
CA PHE A 140 -0.84 -14.06 -22.40
C PHE A 140 -2.35 -14.33 -22.28
N GLY A 141 -3.20 -13.60 -23.03
CA GLY A 141 -4.67 -13.66 -22.93
C GLY A 141 -5.24 -12.77 -21.82
N GLN A 142 -4.53 -11.75 -21.39
CA GLN A 142 -5.02 -10.74 -20.46
C GLN A 142 -6.21 -9.99 -21.03
N PRO A 143 -7.35 -9.87 -20.31
CA PRO A 143 -8.49 -9.08 -20.75
C PRO A 143 -8.24 -7.57 -20.68
N LEU A 144 -7.40 -7.14 -19.74
CA LEU A 144 -7.04 -5.75 -19.48
C LEU A 144 -5.51 -5.60 -19.41
N PRO A 145 -4.95 -4.46 -19.79
CA PRO A 145 -3.53 -4.19 -19.58
C PRO A 145 -3.18 -4.27 -18.10
N ARG A 146 -2.03 -4.86 -17.79
CA ARG A 146 -1.43 -4.86 -16.45
C ARG A 146 -0.02 -4.32 -16.55
N MET A 147 0.39 -3.57 -15.54
CA MET A 147 1.62 -2.80 -15.61
C MET A 147 2.27 -2.66 -14.24
N VAL A 148 3.47 -2.15 -14.26
CA VAL A 148 4.22 -1.70 -13.08
C VAL A 148 4.50 -0.21 -13.24
N THR A 149 4.20 0.57 -12.20
CA THR A 149 4.77 1.90 -12.00
C THR A 149 5.98 1.78 -11.08
N TRP A 150 7.11 2.38 -11.45
CA TRP A 150 8.34 2.23 -10.69
C TRP A 150 9.07 3.54 -10.49
N ALA A 151 9.87 3.61 -9.43
CA ALA A 151 10.84 4.67 -9.25
C ALA A 151 12.10 4.18 -8.51
N GLU A 152 13.20 4.89 -8.76
CA GLU A 152 14.37 4.92 -7.91
C GLU A 152 14.26 6.12 -6.99
N PHE A 153 14.23 5.87 -5.69
CA PHE A 153 14.16 6.88 -4.65
C PHE A 153 15.49 7.08 -3.95
N GLN A 154 15.68 8.28 -3.44
CA GLN A 154 16.68 8.60 -2.42
C GLN A 154 15.98 9.03 -1.14
N ASP A 155 16.31 8.38 -0.04
CA ASP A 155 15.95 8.81 1.29
C ASP A 155 16.77 10.06 1.66
N ARG A 156 16.10 11.18 1.90
CA ARG A 156 16.74 12.48 2.21
C ARG A 156 17.46 12.50 3.55
N ARG A 157 17.08 11.63 4.49
CA ARG A 157 17.69 11.57 5.83
C ARG A 157 18.99 10.75 5.84
N SER A 158 18.97 9.58 5.20
CA SER A 158 20.12 8.66 5.19
C SER A 158 20.97 8.77 3.93
N GLY A 159 20.49 9.42 2.86
CA GLY A 159 21.12 9.41 1.55
C GLY A 159 21.00 8.09 0.78
N ARG A 160 20.43 7.06 1.37
CA ARG A 160 20.30 5.72 0.77
C ARG A 160 19.37 5.74 -0.42
N ARG A 161 19.67 4.90 -1.41
CA ARG A 161 18.87 4.74 -2.63
C ARG A 161 18.22 3.38 -2.61
N PHE A 162 17.00 3.29 -3.18
CA PHE A 162 16.26 2.04 -3.33
C PHE A 162 15.31 2.12 -4.53
N TYR A 163 14.90 0.96 -5.05
CA TYR A 163 13.84 0.86 -6.05
C TYR A 163 12.52 0.53 -5.39
N PHE A 164 11.46 1.14 -5.91
CA PHE A 164 10.09 0.85 -5.52
C PHE A 164 9.25 0.57 -6.77
N TYR A 165 8.53 -0.54 -6.74
CA TYR A 165 7.59 -0.96 -7.79
C TYR A 165 6.20 -1.12 -7.18
N ASP A 166 5.16 -0.72 -7.94
CA ASP A 166 3.77 -0.99 -7.61
C ASP A 166 3.04 -1.61 -8.80
N THR A 167 2.19 -2.61 -8.55
CA THR A 167 1.53 -3.40 -9.60
C THR A 167 0.13 -3.84 -9.22
N HIS A 168 -0.65 -4.24 -10.23
CA HIS A 168 -1.94 -4.89 -10.04
C HIS A 168 -2.09 -6.02 -11.08
N PHE A 169 -2.19 -7.26 -10.59
CA PHE A 169 -2.27 -8.46 -11.42
C PHE A 169 -3.70 -8.77 -11.91
N PRO A 170 -3.88 -9.64 -12.91
CA PRO A 170 -5.20 -10.05 -13.40
C PRO A 170 -6.07 -10.66 -12.29
N TYR A 171 -7.32 -10.21 -12.19
CA TYR A 171 -8.25 -10.56 -11.11
C TYR A 171 -9.07 -11.84 -11.37
N GLN A 172 -9.08 -12.35 -12.61
CA GLN A 172 -9.88 -13.52 -12.96
C GLN A 172 -9.49 -14.74 -12.13
N ASP A 173 -10.45 -15.64 -11.91
CA ASP A 173 -10.21 -16.90 -11.23
C ASP A 173 -9.84 -18.05 -12.19
N GLY A 174 -9.27 -19.12 -11.64
CA GLY A 174 -8.99 -20.39 -12.32
C GLY A 174 -7.58 -20.51 -12.88
N ALA A 175 -7.24 -21.71 -13.33
CA ALA A 175 -5.89 -22.08 -13.75
C ALA A 175 -5.32 -21.23 -14.90
N LYS A 176 -6.18 -20.80 -15.86
CA LYS A 176 -5.74 -19.92 -16.94
C LYS A 176 -5.31 -18.56 -16.42
N ALA A 177 -6.04 -18.01 -15.47
CA ALA A 177 -5.69 -16.72 -14.87
C ALA A 177 -4.42 -16.83 -14.02
N GLU A 178 -4.22 -17.95 -13.31
CA GLU A 178 -2.97 -18.19 -12.57
C GLU A 178 -1.78 -18.26 -13.53
N ALA A 179 -1.88 -18.98 -14.64
CA ALA A 179 -0.82 -19.02 -15.65
C ALA A 179 -0.49 -17.64 -16.23
N ILE A 180 -1.48 -16.75 -16.36
CA ILE A 180 -1.24 -15.35 -16.76
C ILE A 180 -0.48 -14.59 -15.66
N ARG A 181 -0.85 -14.77 -14.38
CA ARG A 181 -0.16 -14.15 -13.24
C ARG A 181 1.28 -14.64 -13.11
N GLU A 182 1.54 -15.92 -13.39
CA GLU A 182 2.91 -16.47 -13.44
C GLU A 182 3.76 -15.73 -14.50
N ARG A 183 3.21 -15.51 -15.71
CA ARG A 183 3.89 -14.74 -16.76
C ARG A 183 4.14 -13.29 -16.35
N CYS A 184 3.20 -12.66 -15.63
CA CYS A 184 3.38 -11.33 -15.06
C CYS A 184 4.53 -11.31 -14.02
N ALA A 185 4.61 -12.34 -13.18
CA ALA A 185 5.68 -12.47 -12.19
C ALA A 185 7.05 -12.66 -12.86
N GLU A 186 7.13 -13.49 -13.91
CA GLU A 186 8.34 -13.68 -14.70
C GLU A 186 8.83 -12.37 -15.34
N GLU A 187 7.92 -11.55 -15.86
CA GLU A 187 8.27 -10.23 -16.41
C GLU A 187 8.85 -9.29 -15.35
N ILE A 188 8.26 -9.25 -14.15
CA ILE A 188 8.82 -8.49 -13.03
C ILE A 188 10.22 -9.02 -12.66
N GLN A 189 10.42 -10.33 -12.61
CA GLN A 189 11.73 -10.93 -12.31
C GLN A 189 12.78 -10.56 -13.37
N GLN A 190 12.41 -10.53 -14.66
CA GLN A 190 13.31 -10.11 -15.72
C GLN A 190 13.73 -8.64 -15.58
N HIS A 191 12.79 -7.75 -15.23
CA HIS A 191 13.10 -6.36 -14.94
C HIS A 191 13.98 -6.21 -13.70
N LEU A 192 13.66 -6.95 -12.63
CA LEU A 192 14.43 -6.97 -11.38
C LEU A 192 15.89 -7.44 -11.59
N ALA A 193 16.12 -8.41 -12.48
CA ALA A 193 17.45 -8.93 -12.81
C ALA A 193 18.35 -7.88 -13.48
N ARG A 194 17.79 -6.84 -14.10
CA ARG A 194 18.54 -5.73 -14.72
C ARG A 194 18.93 -4.65 -13.72
N LEU A 195 18.36 -4.68 -12.50
CA LEU A 195 18.66 -3.69 -11.47
C LEU A 195 19.92 -4.07 -10.68
N PRO A 196 20.68 -3.08 -10.19
CA PRO A 196 21.84 -3.36 -9.34
C PRO A 196 21.43 -4.19 -8.11
N ALA A 197 22.03 -5.37 -7.94
CA ALA A 197 21.70 -6.25 -6.82
C ALA A 197 22.04 -5.66 -5.44
N SER A 198 22.95 -4.68 -5.41
CA SER A 198 23.35 -3.96 -4.20
C SER A 198 22.34 -2.93 -3.70
N LEU A 199 21.37 -2.53 -4.55
CA LEU A 199 20.34 -1.59 -4.13
C LEU A 199 19.12 -2.32 -3.56
N PRO A 200 18.61 -1.85 -2.42
CA PRO A 200 17.35 -2.32 -1.88
C PRO A 200 16.22 -2.16 -2.90
N PHE A 201 15.25 -3.07 -2.82
CA PHE A 201 14.11 -3.13 -3.70
C PHE A 201 12.86 -3.50 -2.92
N ILE A 202 11.75 -2.82 -3.21
CA ILE A 202 10.44 -3.04 -2.62
C ILE A 202 9.41 -3.12 -3.74
N LEU A 203 8.57 -4.15 -3.70
CA LEU A 203 7.44 -4.37 -4.60
C LEU A 203 6.15 -4.42 -3.78
N THR A 204 5.21 -3.56 -4.11
CA THR A 204 3.86 -3.54 -3.58
C THR A 204 2.86 -3.92 -4.66
N GLY A 205 1.69 -4.41 -4.26
CA GLY A 205 0.63 -4.64 -5.24
C GLY A 205 -0.52 -5.49 -4.71
N ASP A 206 -1.60 -5.47 -5.51
CA ASP A 206 -2.65 -6.47 -5.48
C ASP A 206 -2.32 -7.55 -6.52
N PHE A 207 -1.93 -8.73 -6.05
CA PHE A 207 -1.51 -9.83 -6.91
C PHE A 207 -2.67 -10.75 -7.33
N ASN A 208 -3.87 -10.53 -6.78
CA ASN A 208 -5.08 -11.29 -7.10
C ASN A 208 -4.93 -12.82 -6.96
N THR A 209 -3.96 -13.26 -6.17
CA THR A 209 -3.71 -14.66 -5.82
C THR A 209 -3.13 -14.76 -4.41
N THR A 210 -3.16 -15.94 -3.81
CA THR A 210 -2.72 -16.16 -2.43
C THR A 210 -1.27 -16.67 -2.37
N PRO A 211 -0.59 -16.61 -1.20
CA PRO A 211 0.83 -16.98 -1.08
C PRO A 211 1.17 -18.45 -1.32
N ASP A 212 0.20 -19.32 -1.41
CA ASP A 212 0.36 -20.72 -1.80
C ASP A 212 0.42 -20.93 -3.33
N SER A 213 0.29 -19.84 -4.11
CA SER A 213 0.33 -19.87 -5.57
C SER A 213 1.75 -20.01 -6.13
N ARG A 214 1.83 -20.49 -7.38
CA ARG A 214 3.09 -20.50 -8.14
C ARG A 214 3.58 -19.08 -8.42
N THR A 215 2.67 -18.13 -8.64
CA THR A 215 2.98 -16.70 -8.79
C THR A 215 3.79 -16.15 -7.61
N HIS A 216 3.36 -16.43 -6.37
CA HIS A 216 4.09 -16.01 -5.17
C HIS A 216 5.45 -16.71 -5.08
N ALA A 217 5.50 -18.01 -5.35
CA ALA A 217 6.75 -18.76 -5.34
C ALA A 217 7.78 -18.18 -6.33
N LEU A 218 7.37 -17.83 -7.56
CA LEU A 218 8.25 -17.19 -8.55
C LEU A 218 8.80 -15.85 -8.05
N LEU A 219 7.97 -14.98 -7.51
CA LEU A 219 8.42 -13.68 -7.00
C LEU A 219 9.35 -13.82 -5.78
N THR A 220 9.11 -14.82 -4.94
CA THR A 220 9.88 -15.04 -3.73
C THR A 220 11.15 -15.89 -3.94
N GLU A 221 11.47 -16.30 -5.17
CA GLU A 221 12.81 -16.84 -5.52
C GLU A 221 13.92 -15.80 -5.25
N THR A 222 13.62 -14.51 -5.45
CA THR A 222 14.61 -13.42 -5.27
C THR A 222 14.20 -12.38 -4.23
N LEU A 223 12.92 -12.34 -3.84
CA LEU A 223 12.36 -11.39 -2.87
C LEU A 223 11.90 -12.12 -1.60
N ARG A 224 11.81 -11.40 -0.51
CA ARG A 224 11.21 -11.86 0.74
C ARG A 224 9.84 -11.25 0.90
N ASP A 225 8.88 -11.99 1.42
CA ASP A 225 7.56 -11.49 1.80
C ASP A 225 7.64 -10.86 3.20
N ALA A 226 7.24 -9.60 3.31
CA ALA A 226 7.30 -8.87 4.57
C ALA A 226 6.40 -9.50 5.64
N ARG A 227 5.20 -9.96 5.27
CA ARG A 227 4.28 -10.61 6.22
C ARG A 227 4.82 -11.93 6.76
N ILE A 228 5.63 -12.65 5.98
CA ILE A 228 6.22 -13.93 6.42
C ILE A 228 7.50 -13.70 7.22
N SER A 229 8.28 -12.69 6.88
CA SER A 229 9.64 -12.51 7.40
C SER A 229 9.75 -11.52 8.56
N ALA A 230 8.78 -10.62 8.75
CA ALA A 230 8.80 -9.67 9.87
C ALA A 230 8.55 -10.39 11.20
N PRO A 231 9.24 -10.02 12.28
CA PRO A 231 9.01 -10.63 13.59
C PRO A 231 7.73 -10.16 14.30
N ARG A 232 7.14 -9.03 13.88
CA ARG A 232 5.92 -8.47 14.47
C ARG A 232 4.82 -8.36 13.43
N HIS A 233 3.63 -8.86 13.79
CA HIS A 233 2.44 -8.81 12.94
C HIS A 233 1.25 -8.28 13.73
N GLU A 234 0.49 -7.38 13.10
CA GLU A 234 -0.77 -6.87 13.66
C GLU A 234 -1.89 -6.98 12.61
N GLY A 235 -3.11 -7.15 13.06
CA GLY A 235 -4.27 -7.33 12.19
C GLY A 235 -4.33 -8.70 11.50
N PRO A 236 -5.40 -8.95 10.72
CA PRO A 236 -5.62 -10.21 10.03
C PRO A 236 -4.56 -10.47 8.95
N ALA A 237 -4.38 -11.75 8.58
CA ALA A 237 -3.54 -12.10 7.45
C ALA A 237 -4.22 -11.74 6.11
N GLY A 238 -5.53 -11.95 6.00
CA GLY A 238 -6.30 -11.63 4.80
C GLY A 238 -6.38 -10.12 4.54
N THR A 239 -6.49 -9.74 3.26
CA THR A 239 -6.52 -8.33 2.84
C THR A 239 -7.79 -7.98 2.05
N PHE A 240 -8.29 -8.87 1.19
CA PHE A 240 -9.54 -8.64 0.46
C PHE A 240 -10.76 -9.06 1.27
N HIS A 241 -11.69 -8.14 1.50
CA HIS A 241 -12.90 -8.36 2.29
C HIS A 241 -14.22 -7.97 1.60
N GLY A 242 -14.18 -7.36 0.40
CA GLY A 242 -15.38 -7.01 -0.36
C GLY A 242 -16.39 -6.20 0.44
N PHE A 243 -15.96 -5.24 1.24
CA PHE A 243 -16.76 -4.42 2.17
C PHE A 243 -17.48 -5.17 3.29
N THR A 244 -17.14 -6.45 3.53
CA THR A 244 -17.76 -7.25 4.62
C THR A 244 -17.06 -7.10 5.97
N GLY A 245 -15.81 -6.62 5.97
CA GLY A 245 -14.93 -6.59 7.12
C GLY A 245 -14.25 -7.93 7.45
N HIS A 246 -14.52 -8.98 6.67
CA HIS A 246 -13.95 -10.32 6.85
C HIS A 246 -13.08 -10.70 5.64
N ALA A 247 -11.77 -10.55 5.78
CA ALA A 247 -10.83 -10.87 4.72
C ALA A 247 -10.35 -12.34 4.85
N ALA A 248 -10.73 -13.19 3.90
CA ALA A 248 -10.29 -14.58 3.83
C ALA A 248 -9.03 -14.78 2.98
N LYS A 249 -8.81 -13.92 1.98
CA LYS A 249 -7.68 -14.04 1.04
C LYS A 249 -6.66 -12.93 1.31
N ARG A 250 -5.37 -13.30 1.37
CA ARG A 250 -4.24 -12.37 1.39
C ARG A 250 -3.73 -12.22 -0.03
N ILE A 251 -4.14 -11.19 -0.73
CA ILE A 251 -3.79 -10.94 -2.13
C ILE A 251 -2.98 -9.67 -2.33
N ASP A 252 -2.90 -8.80 -1.32
CA ASP A 252 -2.06 -7.62 -1.31
C ASP A 252 -0.76 -7.92 -0.55
N TRP A 253 0.39 -7.73 -1.21
CA TRP A 253 1.69 -8.10 -0.67
C TRP A 253 2.67 -6.93 -0.72
N ILE A 254 3.63 -6.95 0.23
CA ILE A 254 4.85 -6.15 0.20
C ILE A 254 6.02 -7.13 0.15
N LEU A 255 6.67 -7.20 -1.00
CA LEU A 255 7.85 -8.05 -1.22
C LEU A 255 9.09 -7.16 -1.27
N TYR A 256 10.25 -7.68 -0.83
CA TYR A 256 11.43 -6.86 -0.70
C TYR A 256 12.74 -7.64 -0.78
N ARG A 257 13.85 -6.91 -1.03
CA ARG A 257 15.23 -7.38 -0.80
C ARG A 257 16.12 -6.22 -0.35
N GLY A 258 17.24 -6.54 0.30
CA GLY A 258 18.28 -5.56 0.66
C GLY A 258 17.94 -4.65 1.85
N VAL A 259 16.82 -4.87 2.52
CA VAL A 259 16.38 -4.25 3.79
C VAL A 259 15.91 -5.33 4.75
N LYS A 260 15.55 -4.97 5.97
CA LYS A 260 14.98 -5.88 6.96
C LYS A 260 13.55 -5.43 7.30
N ALA A 261 12.57 -6.32 7.19
CA ALA A 261 11.23 -6.07 7.69
C ALA A 261 11.20 -6.23 9.22
N ASP A 262 10.73 -5.20 9.91
CA ASP A 262 10.66 -5.16 11.39
C ASP A 262 9.23 -5.39 11.90
N ALA A 263 8.23 -4.91 11.18
CA ALA A 263 6.81 -5.10 11.51
C ALA A 263 5.95 -5.05 10.26
N VAL A 264 4.82 -5.78 10.28
CA VAL A 264 3.76 -5.67 9.27
C VAL A 264 2.41 -5.57 9.94
N ARG A 265 1.59 -4.61 9.49
CA ARG A 265 0.23 -4.38 9.97
C ARG A 265 -0.77 -4.44 8.81
N THR A 266 -1.89 -5.09 9.03
CA THR A 266 -3.08 -5.02 8.17
C THR A 266 -4.09 -4.12 8.87
N ILE A 267 -4.45 -3.00 8.26
CA ILE A 267 -5.24 -1.93 8.88
C ILE A 267 -6.73 -2.18 8.60
N THR A 268 -7.51 -2.37 9.64
CA THR A 268 -8.94 -2.70 9.54
C THR A 268 -9.87 -1.55 9.90
N THR A 269 -9.37 -0.32 9.93
CA THR A 269 -10.14 0.88 10.29
C THR A 269 -11.36 1.06 9.39
N HIS A 270 -12.52 1.26 10.01
CA HIS A 270 -13.80 1.52 9.35
C HIS A 270 -14.74 2.36 10.24
N HIS A 271 -15.78 2.96 9.67
CA HIS A 271 -16.81 3.67 10.41
C HIS A 271 -18.18 3.00 10.18
N GLY A 272 -18.65 2.23 11.16
CA GLY A 272 -19.87 1.44 11.04
C GLY A 272 -19.76 0.43 9.89
N LYS A 273 -20.54 0.62 8.81
CA LYS A 273 -20.49 -0.21 7.59
C LYS A 273 -19.72 0.43 6.44
N VAL A 274 -19.12 1.60 6.67
CA VAL A 274 -18.31 2.30 5.67
C VAL A 274 -16.85 1.93 5.86
N TYR A 275 -16.24 1.35 4.83
CA TYR A 275 -14.82 0.99 4.74
C TYR A 275 -14.10 1.94 3.78
N PRO A 276 -12.82 2.23 3.97
CA PRO A 276 -12.06 3.08 3.05
C PRO A 276 -11.88 2.44 1.67
N SER A 277 -11.85 1.10 1.59
CA SER A 277 -11.80 0.27 0.38
C SER A 277 -12.43 -1.09 0.68
N ASP A 278 -12.59 -1.95 -0.32
CA ASP A 278 -12.91 -3.37 -0.19
C ASP A 278 -11.67 -4.25 0.10
N HIS A 279 -10.48 -3.61 0.14
CA HIS A 279 -9.24 -4.17 0.63
C HIS A 279 -8.80 -3.48 1.93
N PHE A 280 -8.20 -4.22 2.83
CA PHE A 280 -7.47 -3.68 3.96
C PHE A 280 -6.05 -3.29 3.49
N PRO A 281 -5.60 -2.06 3.75
CA PRO A 281 -4.23 -1.70 3.43
C PRO A 281 -3.23 -2.45 4.31
N VAL A 282 -2.07 -2.73 3.75
CA VAL A 282 -0.95 -3.37 4.45
C VAL A 282 0.18 -2.36 4.60
N VAL A 283 0.72 -2.26 5.81
CA VAL A 283 1.85 -1.39 6.15
C VAL A 283 3.01 -2.24 6.64
N ALA A 284 4.20 -2.01 6.11
CA ALA A 284 5.44 -2.62 6.57
C ALA A 284 6.44 -1.55 7.02
N ASP A 285 7.05 -1.76 8.19
CA ASP A 285 8.16 -0.97 8.68
C ASP A 285 9.47 -1.72 8.40
N PHE A 286 10.41 -1.02 7.75
CA PHE A 286 11.71 -1.57 7.38
C PHE A 286 12.85 -0.82 8.06
N SER A 287 13.92 -1.53 8.41
CA SER A 287 15.24 -0.97 8.72
C SER A 287 16.24 -1.28 7.61
N TRP A 288 17.23 -0.37 7.47
CA TRP A 288 18.27 -0.48 6.44
C TRP A 288 19.40 -1.44 6.82
#